data_f365d3e745405c3c0510d9665e46b256
#
_entry.id   f365d3e745405c3c0510d9665e46b256
#
_cell.length_a   1.000
_cell.length_b   1.000
_cell.length_c   1.000
_cell.angle_alpha   90.00
_cell.angle_beta   90.00
_cell.angle_gamma   90.00
#
_symmetry.space_group_name_H-M   'P 1'
#
loop_
_entity.id
_entity.type
_entity.pdbx_description
1 polymer ?
#
loop_
_entity_poly.entity_id
_entity_poly.type
_entity_poly.pdbx_seq_one_letter_code
_entity_poly.pdbx_strand_id
1 'polypeptide(L)'
;MTETQQDQATETTTAPRAVVVPDKPALEGLEEKWAGRWKAEATYTFDRTQPRENVYSIDTPPPTVSGSLHVGHVFSYTHTDLIARFQRMRGKAVFYPMGWDDNGLPTERRVQNYYGVRCDPSLPYQADFTPPEKPDPKRQVPISRPNFIELCEQLVQQDEEVFEQLWRTLGLSVDWEQHYTTIGAKAQTVSQRAFLRNFARGEAYLQEAPTLWDVTFQTAVAQAELEARDYAGAYHRVNFHRSADAGGDGGVVAIETTRPELIPSVVALIAHPDDERYQSLFGTTVTSPVFGVEIPVVAHHLAEMDKGTGLVMCCTFGDLTDVTWWRELNLPVRTVIGRDGRLLRETPEWLAHEPAATAYEELKGKTTFSAREAVVAALRESGDLVGEPTPTQRMTNFYEKGDKPLEIVATRQWYIHNGGRDAALRAEMIERGAEIQWVPAHMKHRYDNWVGGLNGDWLISRQRFFGIPFPVWYPLDQDGEPDYAHPLLPREAELPVDPSTDAPNGYTEDQRGKPHGFLGDPDVMDTWACLLYTSPSPRDGLLSRMPSSA
;
A
#
# COMPACT_ATOMS: atom_id res chain seq x y z
N MET A 1 -49.07 -64.52 -48.79
CA MET A 1 -47.70 -64.54 -49.34
C MET A 1 -47.25 -63.13 -49.47
N THR A 2 -46.52 -62.66 -48.50
CA THR A 2 -45.90 -61.28 -48.47
C THR A 2 -44.53 -61.48 -47.87
N GLU A 3 -43.53 -61.37 -48.73
CA GLU A 3 -42.10 -61.44 -48.36
C GLU A 3 -41.73 -60.15 -47.63
N THR A 4 -41.09 -60.34 -46.49
CA THR A 4 -40.47 -59.30 -45.71
C THR A 4 -39.03 -59.14 -46.14
N GLN A 5 -38.66 -58.05 -46.78
CA GLN A 5 -37.25 -57.68 -47.03
C GLN A 5 -36.62 -57.18 -45.74
N GLN A 6 -35.58 -57.84 -45.29
CA GLN A 6 -34.67 -57.37 -44.25
C GLN A 6 -33.60 -56.46 -44.89
N ASP A 7 -33.61 -55.17 -44.48
CA ASP A 7 -32.53 -54.24 -44.75
C ASP A 7 -31.36 -54.55 -43.83
N GLN A 8 -30.23 -55.03 -44.42
CA GLN A 8 -28.95 -55.16 -43.76
C GLN A 8 -28.20 -53.81 -43.82
N ALA A 9 -28.17 -53.11 -42.70
CA ALA A 9 -27.28 -51.97 -42.51
C ALA A 9 -25.83 -52.46 -42.44
N THR A 10 -25.02 -52.15 -43.44
CA THR A 10 -23.57 -52.34 -43.48
C THR A 10 -22.90 -51.31 -42.60
N GLU A 11 -22.49 -51.67 -41.38
CA GLU A 11 -21.53 -50.89 -40.58
C GLU A 11 -20.18 -50.82 -41.29
N THR A 12 -19.87 -49.67 -41.85
CA THR A 12 -18.51 -49.37 -42.32
C THR A 12 -17.61 -49.04 -41.13
N THR A 13 -16.93 -50.02 -40.59
CA THR A 13 -15.83 -49.83 -39.65
C THR A 13 -14.66 -49.18 -40.39
N THR A 14 -14.53 -47.86 -40.25
CA THR A 14 -13.33 -47.13 -40.68
C THR A 14 -12.17 -47.54 -39.77
N ALA A 15 -11.20 -48.25 -40.31
CA ALA A 15 -9.95 -48.55 -39.62
C ALA A 15 -9.27 -47.28 -39.08
N PRO A 16 -8.71 -47.29 -37.88
CA PRO A 16 -8.04 -46.12 -37.33
C PRO A 16 -6.89 -45.71 -38.27
N ARG A 17 -6.96 -44.45 -38.71
CA ARG A 17 -5.94 -43.85 -39.56
C ARG A 17 -4.61 -43.93 -38.82
N ALA A 18 -3.61 -44.61 -39.35
CA ALA A 18 -2.28 -44.67 -38.76
C ALA A 18 -1.73 -43.24 -38.58
N VAL A 19 -1.42 -42.90 -37.36
CA VAL A 19 -0.78 -41.60 -37.05
C VAL A 19 0.66 -41.72 -37.52
N VAL A 20 0.98 -41.07 -38.62
CA VAL A 20 2.36 -40.92 -39.11
C VAL A 20 3.01 -39.78 -38.35
N VAL A 21 3.95 -40.08 -37.48
CA VAL A 21 4.78 -39.08 -36.82
C VAL A 21 5.86 -38.63 -37.81
N PRO A 22 5.94 -37.35 -38.22
CA PRO A 22 6.97 -36.90 -39.14
C PRO A 22 8.36 -36.97 -38.51
N ASP A 23 9.38 -37.28 -39.29
CA ASP A 23 10.79 -37.33 -38.82
C ASP A 23 11.31 -35.99 -38.29
N LYS A 24 10.76 -34.90 -38.77
CA LYS A 24 11.01 -33.53 -38.28
C LYS A 24 9.68 -32.84 -37.99
N PRO A 25 9.36 -32.55 -36.73
CA PRO A 25 8.16 -31.80 -36.42
C PRO A 25 8.28 -30.36 -36.96
N ALA A 26 7.27 -29.93 -37.73
CA ALA A 26 7.12 -28.51 -38.07
C ALA A 26 6.57 -27.79 -36.84
N LEU A 27 7.32 -26.84 -36.31
CA LEU A 27 6.90 -26.05 -35.11
C LEU A 27 6.05 -24.83 -35.49
N GLU A 28 6.22 -24.33 -36.72
CA GLU A 28 5.50 -23.17 -37.21
C GLU A 28 3.98 -23.39 -37.22
N GLY A 29 3.24 -22.44 -36.60
CA GLY A 29 1.78 -22.48 -36.54
C GLY A 29 1.18 -23.49 -35.56
N LEU A 30 1.98 -24.15 -34.71
CA LEU A 30 1.47 -25.09 -33.71
C LEU A 30 0.68 -24.39 -32.62
N GLU A 31 1.15 -23.23 -32.19
CA GLU A 31 0.51 -22.41 -31.14
C GLU A 31 -0.88 -21.96 -31.60
N GLU A 32 -1.00 -21.40 -32.77
CA GLU A 32 -2.29 -20.95 -33.33
C GLU A 32 -3.26 -22.12 -33.52
N LYS A 33 -2.77 -23.24 -34.08
CA LYS A 33 -3.56 -24.43 -34.30
C LYS A 33 -4.14 -24.99 -32.98
N TRP A 34 -3.32 -25.11 -31.96
CA TRP A 34 -3.76 -25.72 -30.71
C TRP A 34 -4.58 -24.73 -29.86
N ALA A 35 -4.23 -23.47 -29.81
CA ALA A 35 -5.02 -22.45 -29.14
C ALA A 35 -6.44 -22.35 -29.74
N GLY A 36 -6.54 -22.35 -31.10
CA GLY A 36 -7.81 -22.36 -31.80
C GLY A 36 -8.65 -23.63 -31.50
N ARG A 37 -8.00 -24.79 -31.45
CA ARG A 37 -8.67 -26.04 -31.12
C ARG A 37 -9.16 -26.10 -29.68
N TRP A 38 -8.32 -25.76 -28.71
CA TRP A 38 -8.71 -25.72 -27.30
C TRP A 38 -9.86 -24.76 -27.03
N LYS A 39 -9.88 -23.62 -27.71
CA LYS A 39 -10.99 -22.69 -27.65
C LYS A 39 -12.28 -23.28 -28.22
N ALA A 40 -12.21 -23.88 -29.40
CA ALA A 40 -13.38 -24.47 -30.08
C ALA A 40 -13.96 -25.67 -29.31
N GLU A 41 -13.11 -26.47 -28.69
CA GLU A 41 -13.50 -27.67 -27.91
C GLU A 41 -13.80 -27.34 -26.44
N ALA A 42 -13.67 -26.08 -25.99
CA ALA A 42 -13.81 -25.64 -24.60
C ALA A 42 -12.97 -26.51 -23.62
N THR A 43 -11.75 -26.92 -24.04
CA THR A 43 -10.94 -27.97 -23.39
C THR A 43 -10.63 -27.66 -21.92
N TYR A 44 -10.53 -26.40 -21.55
CA TYR A 44 -10.14 -25.97 -20.19
C TYR A 44 -11.29 -25.35 -19.40
N THR A 45 -12.50 -25.34 -19.95
CA THR A 45 -13.68 -24.81 -19.26
C THR A 45 -14.01 -25.65 -18.03
N PHE A 46 -14.22 -24.98 -16.91
CA PHE A 46 -14.53 -25.63 -15.64
C PHE A 46 -16.01 -26.02 -15.54
N ASP A 47 -16.28 -27.28 -15.31
CA ASP A 47 -17.60 -27.80 -15.04
C ASP A 47 -17.98 -27.63 -13.55
N ARG A 48 -18.86 -26.69 -13.25
CA ARG A 48 -19.34 -26.40 -11.89
C ARG A 48 -20.25 -27.48 -11.29
N THR A 49 -20.66 -28.47 -12.08
CA THR A 49 -21.48 -29.60 -11.60
C THR A 49 -20.65 -30.69 -10.93
N GLN A 50 -19.34 -30.63 -11.05
CA GLN A 50 -18.42 -31.62 -10.47
C GLN A 50 -18.53 -31.64 -8.94
N PRO A 51 -18.50 -32.85 -8.33
CA PRO A 51 -18.47 -32.98 -6.88
C PRO A 51 -17.13 -32.47 -6.32
N ARG A 52 -17.20 -31.89 -5.11
CA ARG A 52 -16.07 -31.22 -4.45
C ARG A 52 -14.79 -32.05 -4.41
N GLU A 53 -14.88 -33.32 -4.14
CA GLU A 53 -13.76 -34.27 -4.06
C GLU A 53 -13.03 -34.42 -5.38
N ASN A 54 -13.67 -34.14 -6.50
CA ASN A 54 -13.04 -34.18 -7.82
C ASN A 54 -12.43 -32.87 -8.25
N VAL A 55 -12.74 -31.77 -7.54
CA VAL A 55 -12.25 -30.43 -7.89
C VAL A 55 -10.84 -30.20 -7.35
N TYR A 56 -9.99 -29.67 -8.20
CA TYR A 56 -8.71 -29.06 -7.82
C TYR A 56 -8.74 -27.58 -8.20
N SER A 57 -8.67 -26.71 -7.21
CA SER A 57 -8.68 -25.26 -7.42
C SER A 57 -7.27 -24.70 -7.37
N ILE A 58 -6.97 -23.83 -8.31
CA ILE A 58 -5.75 -23.03 -8.33
C ILE A 58 -6.14 -21.57 -8.11
N ASP A 59 -5.60 -21.00 -7.05
CA ASP A 59 -5.70 -19.58 -6.75
C ASP A 59 -4.29 -18.99 -6.89
N THR A 60 -4.12 -18.11 -7.87
CA THR A 60 -2.85 -17.43 -8.12
C THR A 60 -3.10 -15.93 -8.19
N PRO A 61 -2.24 -15.11 -7.55
CA PRO A 61 -2.39 -13.66 -7.62
C PRO A 61 -2.43 -13.21 -9.08
N PRO A 62 -3.35 -12.29 -9.43
CA PRO A 62 -3.40 -11.76 -10.79
C PRO A 62 -2.14 -10.93 -11.06
N PRO A 63 -1.60 -10.95 -12.29
CA PRO A 63 -0.50 -10.09 -12.66
C PRO A 63 -0.94 -8.64 -12.72
N THR A 64 -0.05 -7.74 -12.32
CA THR A 64 -0.28 -6.30 -12.47
C THR A 64 -0.20 -5.90 -13.93
N VAL A 65 -1.27 -5.34 -14.47
CA VAL A 65 -1.40 -4.92 -15.87
C VAL A 65 -0.87 -3.49 -16.02
N SER A 66 0.45 -3.34 -16.02
CA SER A 66 1.10 -2.02 -16.09
C SER A 66 2.35 -2.04 -16.99
N GLY A 67 2.19 -2.41 -18.24
CA GLY A 67 3.27 -2.46 -19.21
C GLY A 67 3.41 -3.81 -19.89
N SER A 68 4.65 -4.18 -20.29
CA SER A 68 4.90 -5.44 -20.99
C SER A 68 5.15 -6.59 -20.04
N LEU A 69 4.63 -7.77 -20.39
CA LEU A 69 5.03 -9.02 -19.74
C LEU A 69 6.54 -9.23 -19.89
N HIS A 70 7.15 -9.74 -18.85
CA HIS A 70 8.55 -10.14 -18.84
C HIS A 70 8.72 -11.61 -18.47
N VAL A 71 9.93 -12.15 -18.67
CA VAL A 71 10.22 -13.56 -18.44
C VAL A 71 9.83 -14.08 -17.05
N GLY A 72 9.84 -13.22 -16.03
CA GLY A 72 9.40 -13.58 -14.67
C GLY A 72 7.93 -13.95 -14.61
N HIS A 73 7.06 -13.22 -15.31
CA HIS A 73 5.64 -13.59 -15.43
C HIS A 73 5.48 -14.95 -16.12
N VAL A 74 6.14 -15.13 -17.27
CA VAL A 74 6.10 -16.40 -18.01
C VAL A 74 6.54 -17.56 -17.12
N PHE A 75 7.63 -17.38 -16.39
CA PHE A 75 8.16 -18.41 -15.48
C PHE A 75 7.16 -18.77 -14.38
N SER A 76 6.61 -17.81 -13.68
CA SER A 76 5.67 -18.04 -12.56
C SER A 76 4.39 -18.74 -13.02
N TYR A 77 3.76 -18.25 -14.10
CA TYR A 77 2.50 -18.81 -14.57
C TYR A 77 2.68 -20.16 -15.27
N THR A 78 3.83 -20.43 -15.89
CA THR A 78 4.16 -21.76 -16.43
C THR A 78 4.25 -22.82 -15.32
N HIS A 79 4.85 -22.49 -14.17
CA HIS A 79 4.87 -23.42 -13.03
C HIS A 79 3.48 -23.79 -12.56
N THR A 80 2.60 -22.80 -12.45
CA THR A 80 1.20 -23.00 -12.05
C THR A 80 0.47 -23.86 -13.08
N ASP A 81 0.67 -23.60 -14.37
CA ASP A 81 0.06 -24.35 -15.46
C ASP A 81 0.51 -25.83 -15.50
N LEU A 82 1.77 -26.11 -15.18
CA LEU A 82 2.25 -27.48 -15.05
C LEU A 82 1.46 -28.26 -13.98
N ILE A 83 1.16 -27.64 -12.85
CA ILE A 83 0.33 -28.24 -11.80
C ILE A 83 -1.09 -28.45 -12.30
N ALA A 84 -1.68 -27.46 -12.98
CA ALA A 84 -3.02 -27.56 -13.56
C ALA A 84 -3.13 -28.76 -14.52
N ARG A 85 -2.19 -28.86 -15.46
CA ARG A 85 -2.14 -29.96 -16.43
C ARG A 85 -1.95 -31.32 -15.76
N PHE A 86 -1.04 -31.42 -14.79
CA PHE A 86 -0.81 -32.63 -14.02
C PHE A 86 -2.09 -33.09 -13.30
N GLN A 87 -2.83 -32.17 -12.67
CA GLN A 87 -4.07 -32.52 -11.99
C GLN A 87 -5.18 -32.95 -12.96
N ARG A 88 -5.28 -32.32 -14.15
CA ARG A 88 -6.20 -32.79 -15.20
C ARG A 88 -5.83 -34.20 -15.70
N MET A 89 -4.53 -34.48 -15.87
CA MET A 89 -4.07 -35.83 -16.25
C MET A 89 -4.40 -36.89 -15.19
N ARG A 90 -4.57 -36.49 -13.91
CA ARG A 90 -5.04 -37.35 -12.82
C ARG A 90 -6.58 -37.47 -12.75
N GLY A 91 -7.31 -36.86 -13.67
CA GLY A 91 -8.76 -36.93 -13.74
C GLY A 91 -9.47 -35.90 -12.85
N LYS A 92 -8.76 -34.87 -12.34
CA LYS A 92 -9.39 -33.80 -11.57
C LYS A 92 -10.03 -32.76 -12.49
N ALA A 93 -11.20 -32.24 -12.08
CA ALA A 93 -11.78 -31.04 -12.63
C ALA A 93 -11.01 -29.84 -12.05
N VAL A 94 -10.23 -29.16 -12.88
CA VAL A 94 -9.36 -28.07 -12.43
C VAL A 94 -10.05 -26.73 -12.64
N PHE A 95 -10.30 -26.02 -11.55
CA PHE A 95 -10.71 -24.62 -11.57
C PHE A 95 -9.46 -23.73 -11.58
N TYR A 96 -9.19 -23.11 -12.72
CA TYR A 96 -8.04 -22.24 -12.92
C TYR A 96 -8.45 -20.97 -13.66
N PRO A 97 -8.95 -19.96 -12.94
CA PRO A 97 -9.30 -18.67 -13.50
C PRO A 97 -8.07 -17.80 -13.76
N MET A 98 -8.23 -16.74 -14.54
CA MET A 98 -7.25 -15.67 -14.71
C MET A 98 -7.81 -14.37 -14.21
N GLY A 99 -6.99 -13.60 -13.49
CA GLY A 99 -7.33 -12.26 -13.05
C GLY A 99 -6.36 -11.22 -13.59
N TRP A 100 -6.76 -9.95 -13.54
CA TRP A 100 -5.97 -8.79 -13.88
C TRP A 100 -5.92 -7.83 -12.69
N ASP A 101 -4.71 -7.45 -12.28
CA ASP A 101 -4.49 -6.44 -11.25
C ASP A 101 -4.26 -5.08 -11.94
N ASP A 102 -5.35 -4.32 -12.07
CA ASP A 102 -5.41 -3.15 -12.95
C ASP A 102 -5.14 -1.83 -12.25
N ASN A 103 -5.23 -1.79 -10.95
CA ASN A 103 -5.14 -0.57 -10.17
C ASN A 103 -3.79 -0.39 -9.45
N GLY A 104 -3.68 0.73 -8.76
CA GLY A 104 -2.51 1.10 -7.99
C GLY A 104 -1.53 2.01 -8.72
N LEU A 105 -0.45 2.36 -8.02
CA LEU A 105 0.55 3.32 -8.51
C LEU A 105 1.20 2.94 -9.85
N PRO A 106 1.52 1.66 -10.14
CA PRO A 106 2.12 1.30 -11.43
C PRO A 106 1.26 1.69 -12.61
N THR A 107 -0.05 1.43 -12.54
CA THR A 107 -1.02 1.75 -13.59
C THR A 107 -1.18 3.27 -13.75
N GLU A 108 -1.36 4.01 -12.66
CA GLU A 108 -1.43 5.48 -12.72
C GLU A 108 -0.19 6.09 -13.38
N ARG A 109 1.03 5.64 -13.00
CA ARG A 109 2.28 6.10 -13.60
C ARG A 109 2.37 5.77 -15.08
N ARG A 110 1.92 4.59 -15.48
CA ARG A 110 1.88 4.20 -16.88
C ARG A 110 0.98 5.13 -17.67
N VAL A 111 -0.23 5.41 -17.19
CA VAL A 111 -1.19 6.35 -17.81
C VAL A 111 -0.61 7.76 -17.88
N GLN A 112 -0.05 8.25 -16.79
CA GLN A 112 0.59 9.57 -16.74
C GLN A 112 1.69 9.73 -17.78
N ASN A 113 2.54 8.71 -17.92
CA ASN A 113 3.65 8.75 -18.88
C ASN A 113 3.20 8.51 -20.33
N TYR A 114 2.25 7.59 -20.53
CA TYR A 114 1.77 7.22 -21.87
C TYR A 114 0.98 8.34 -22.52
N TYR A 115 0.09 8.99 -21.78
CA TYR A 115 -0.75 10.07 -22.26
C TYR A 115 -0.21 11.48 -21.96
N GLY A 116 0.84 11.62 -21.15
CA GLY A 116 1.37 12.93 -20.73
C GLY A 116 0.40 13.73 -19.86
N VAL A 117 -0.36 13.06 -19.00
CA VAL A 117 -1.40 13.67 -18.13
C VAL A 117 -1.10 13.45 -16.67
N ARG A 118 -1.73 14.24 -15.80
CA ARG A 118 -1.76 14.02 -14.33
C ARG A 118 -3.17 14.29 -13.80
N CYS A 119 -3.58 13.52 -12.82
CA CYS A 119 -4.85 13.75 -12.15
C CYS A 119 -4.80 15.03 -11.29
N ASP A 120 -5.83 15.85 -11.41
CA ASP A 120 -6.13 16.99 -10.55
C ASP A 120 -7.63 16.95 -10.22
N PRO A 121 -8.01 16.44 -9.02
CA PRO A 121 -9.41 16.25 -8.66
C PRO A 121 -10.19 17.56 -8.49
N SER A 122 -9.52 18.71 -8.48
CA SER A 122 -10.18 20.03 -8.44
C SER A 122 -10.77 20.47 -9.78
N LEU A 123 -10.38 19.80 -10.88
CA LEU A 123 -10.86 20.12 -12.20
C LEU A 123 -12.19 19.44 -12.50
N PRO A 124 -13.11 20.12 -13.23
CA PRO A 124 -14.36 19.53 -13.65
C PRO A 124 -14.14 18.51 -14.78
N TYR A 125 -15.06 17.55 -14.88
CA TYR A 125 -15.09 16.57 -15.99
C TYR A 125 -15.24 17.25 -17.35
N GLN A 126 -14.53 16.73 -18.34
CA GLN A 126 -14.55 17.18 -19.72
C GLN A 126 -14.92 16.01 -20.63
N ALA A 127 -16.15 16.01 -21.18
CA ALA A 127 -16.67 14.91 -22.00
C ALA A 127 -15.87 14.66 -23.29
N ASP A 128 -15.31 15.72 -23.88
CA ASP A 128 -14.56 15.65 -25.16
C ASP A 128 -13.04 15.72 -24.94
N PHE A 129 -12.55 15.32 -23.75
CA PHE A 129 -11.13 15.36 -23.47
C PHE A 129 -10.36 14.39 -24.38
N THR A 130 -9.34 14.90 -25.04
CA THR A 130 -8.41 14.13 -25.86
C THR A 130 -6.98 14.34 -25.34
N PRO A 131 -6.23 13.26 -25.05
CA PRO A 131 -4.85 13.39 -24.63
C PRO A 131 -3.96 14.09 -25.65
N PRO A 132 -2.85 14.74 -25.24
CA PRO A 132 -1.91 15.36 -26.15
C PRO A 132 -1.39 14.39 -27.22
N GLU A 133 -1.31 14.82 -28.47
CA GLU A 133 -0.72 14.02 -29.59
C GLU A 133 0.76 13.66 -29.34
N LYS A 134 1.48 14.51 -28.60
CA LYS A 134 2.88 14.31 -28.21
C LYS A 134 3.00 14.37 -26.69
N PRO A 135 2.84 13.25 -26.00
CA PRO A 135 2.96 13.18 -24.55
C PRO A 135 4.34 13.61 -24.06
N ASP A 136 4.38 14.45 -23.03
CA ASP A 136 5.62 14.82 -22.34
C ASP A 136 5.53 14.41 -20.85
N PRO A 137 6.22 13.34 -20.43
CA PRO A 137 6.20 12.88 -19.04
C PRO A 137 6.71 13.93 -18.03
N LYS A 138 7.46 14.94 -18.49
CA LYS A 138 7.99 16.02 -17.64
C LYS A 138 7.05 17.22 -17.54
N ARG A 139 6.08 17.34 -18.46
CA ARG A 139 5.12 18.46 -18.54
C ARG A 139 3.70 17.93 -18.69
N GLN A 140 3.29 17.12 -17.73
CA GLN A 140 1.98 16.48 -17.74
C GLN A 140 0.83 17.49 -17.66
N VAL A 141 -0.18 17.32 -18.50
CA VAL A 141 -1.39 18.14 -18.51
C VAL A 141 -2.29 17.73 -17.35
N PRO A 142 -2.74 18.66 -16.49
CA PRO A 142 -3.70 18.33 -15.44
C PRO A 142 -5.08 18.04 -16.01
N ILE A 143 -5.71 16.96 -15.55
CA ILE A 143 -7.06 16.55 -15.95
C ILE A 143 -7.86 16.13 -14.74
N SER A 144 -9.20 16.17 -14.85
CA SER A 144 -10.09 15.77 -13.79
C SER A 144 -9.91 14.29 -13.41
N ARG A 145 -10.31 13.90 -12.18
CA ARG A 145 -10.28 12.49 -11.76
C ARG A 145 -11.13 11.58 -12.67
N PRO A 146 -12.38 11.92 -13.05
CA PRO A 146 -13.12 11.08 -13.99
C PRO A 146 -12.43 10.87 -15.33
N ASN A 147 -11.89 11.94 -15.95
CA ASN A 147 -11.13 11.78 -17.21
C ASN A 147 -9.87 10.93 -17.01
N PHE A 148 -9.21 11.04 -15.86
CA PHE A 148 -8.05 10.20 -15.57
C PHE A 148 -8.42 8.73 -15.43
N ILE A 149 -9.55 8.41 -14.77
CA ILE A 149 -10.09 7.05 -14.64
C ILE A 149 -10.42 6.47 -16.01
N GLU A 150 -11.11 7.21 -16.89
CA GLU A 150 -11.43 6.77 -18.26
C GLU A 150 -10.17 6.38 -19.04
N LEU A 151 -9.08 7.17 -18.92
CA LEU A 151 -7.81 6.84 -19.56
C LEU A 151 -7.12 5.61 -18.92
N CYS A 152 -7.26 5.43 -17.60
CA CYS A 152 -6.78 4.23 -16.93
C CYS A 152 -7.50 2.98 -17.46
N GLU A 153 -8.83 2.99 -17.47
CA GLU A 153 -9.64 1.87 -17.95
C GLU A 153 -9.32 1.54 -19.43
N GLN A 154 -9.19 2.56 -20.26
CA GLN A 154 -8.85 2.36 -21.67
C GLN A 154 -7.47 1.72 -21.86
N LEU A 155 -6.46 2.13 -21.09
CA LEU A 155 -5.10 1.63 -21.26
C LEU A 155 -4.94 0.23 -20.67
N VAL A 156 -5.55 -0.05 -19.49
CA VAL A 156 -5.50 -1.40 -18.92
C VAL A 156 -6.19 -2.42 -19.80
N GLN A 157 -7.33 -2.10 -20.40
CA GLN A 157 -8.00 -3.00 -21.33
C GLN A 157 -7.09 -3.39 -22.53
N GLN A 158 -6.34 -2.43 -23.07
CA GLN A 158 -5.37 -2.71 -24.13
C GLN A 158 -4.22 -3.61 -23.66
N ASP A 159 -3.71 -3.36 -22.47
CA ASP A 159 -2.63 -4.15 -21.89
C ASP A 159 -3.11 -5.58 -21.53
N GLU A 160 -4.33 -5.76 -21.01
CA GLU A 160 -4.96 -7.07 -20.75
C GLU A 160 -5.05 -7.92 -22.03
N GLU A 161 -5.50 -7.33 -23.13
CA GLU A 161 -5.59 -8.02 -24.41
C GLU A 161 -4.23 -8.55 -24.89
N VAL A 162 -3.17 -7.74 -24.71
CA VAL A 162 -1.79 -8.14 -25.06
C VAL A 162 -1.30 -9.27 -24.16
N PHE A 163 -1.60 -9.22 -22.85
CA PHE A 163 -1.25 -10.26 -21.89
C PHE A 163 -1.98 -11.57 -22.19
N GLU A 164 -3.29 -11.50 -22.42
CA GLU A 164 -4.10 -12.66 -22.78
C GLU A 164 -3.59 -13.33 -24.06
N GLN A 165 -3.30 -12.54 -25.09
CA GLN A 165 -2.80 -13.06 -26.35
C GLN A 165 -1.47 -13.81 -26.19
N LEU A 166 -0.53 -13.25 -25.40
CA LEU A 166 0.75 -13.94 -25.14
C LEU A 166 0.54 -15.24 -24.39
N TRP A 167 -0.29 -15.26 -23.36
CA TRP A 167 -0.53 -16.48 -22.59
C TRP A 167 -1.32 -17.54 -23.35
N ARG A 168 -2.21 -17.15 -24.23
CA ARG A 168 -2.85 -18.09 -25.17
C ARG A 168 -1.83 -18.69 -26.14
N THR A 169 -0.85 -17.89 -26.61
CA THR A 169 0.25 -18.36 -27.45
C THR A 169 1.16 -19.33 -26.70
N LEU A 170 1.47 -19.05 -25.42
CA LEU A 170 2.21 -19.98 -24.55
C LEU A 170 1.40 -21.24 -24.21
N GLY A 171 0.10 -21.24 -24.48
CA GLY A 171 -0.79 -22.37 -24.27
C GLY A 171 -1.18 -22.60 -22.83
N LEU A 172 -1.25 -21.57 -21.97
CA LEU A 172 -1.72 -21.73 -20.60
C LEU A 172 -3.12 -22.34 -20.58
N SER A 173 -3.32 -23.34 -19.71
CA SER A 173 -4.56 -24.09 -19.60
C SER A 173 -5.59 -23.44 -18.65
N VAL A 174 -5.74 -22.14 -18.78
CA VAL A 174 -6.66 -21.30 -18.02
C VAL A 174 -8.07 -21.41 -18.57
N ASP A 175 -9.07 -21.31 -17.72
CA ASP A 175 -10.46 -21.11 -18.12
C ASP A 175 -10.70 -19.60 -18.38
N TRP A 176 -10.55 -19.21 -19.63
CA TRP A 176 -10.66 -17.81 -20.07
C TRP A 176 -12.08 -17.24 -19.96
N GLU A 177 -13.10 -18.06 -19.74
CA GLU A 177 -14.47 -17.61 -19.46
C GLU A 177 -14.64 -17.16 -17.97
N GLN A 178 -13.66 -17.50 -17.12
CA GLN A 178 -13.64 -17.16 -15.70
C GLN A 178 -12.64 -16.04 -15.38
N HIS A 179 -12.34 -15.16 -16.33
CA HIS A 179 -11.48 -14.00 -16.05
C HIS A 179 -12.20 -12.95 -15.20
N TYR A 180 -11.41 -12.18 -14.45
CA TYR A 180 -11.89 -11.07 -13.61
C TYR A 180 -10.87 -9.94 -13.57
N THR A 181 -11.32 -8.73 -13.22
CA THR A 181 -10.44 -7.58 -12.98
C THR A 181 -10.62 -7.09 -11.55
N THR A 182 -9.54 -6.58 -10.95
CA THR A 182 -9.58 -6.10 -9.56
C THR A 182 -10.46 -4.87 -9.38
N ILE A 183 -10.70 -4.11 -10.46
CA ILE A 183 -11.54 -2.89 -10.49
C ILE A 183 -12.88 -3.06 -11.17
N GLY A 184 -13.24 -4.25 -11.66
CA GLY A 184 -14.54 -4.51 -12.25
C GLY A 184 -15.67 -4.27 -11.22
N ALA A 185 -16.87 -3.94 -11.67
CA ALA A 185 -18.01 -3.61 -10.80
C ALA A 185 -18.30 -4.70 -9.75
N LYS A 186 -18.16 -5.98 -10.12
CA LYS A 186 -18.31 -7.09 -9.18
C LYS A 186 -17.20 -7.08 -8.11
N ALA A 187 -15.97 -6.86 -8.51
CA ALA A 187 -14.81 -6.80 -7.60
C ALA A 187 -14.96 -5.63 -6.62
N GLN A 188 -15.33 -4.44 -7.12
CA GLN A 188 -15.62 -3.27 -6.28
C GLN A 188 -16.70 -3.58 -5.26
N THR A 189 -17.85 -4.14 -5.71
CA THR A 189 -18.96 -4.51 -4.82
C THR A 189 -18.52 -5.48 -3.71
N VAL A 190 -17.74 -6.50 -4.05
CA VAL A 190 -17.29 -7.52 -3.08
C VAL A 190 -16.31 -6.93 -2.09
N SER A 191 -15.34 -6.14 -2.55
CA SER A 191 -14.34 -5.50 -1.69
C SER A 191 -14.98 -4.49 -0.73
N GLN A 192 -15.86 -3.63 -1.24
CA GLN A 192 -16.56 -2.65 -0.41
C GLN A 192 -17.48 -3.33 0.62
N ARG A 193 -18.17 -4.41 0.23
CA ARG A 193 -18.99 -5.21 1.16
C ARG A 193 -18.13 -5.83 2.26
N ALA A 194 -16.99 -6.41 1.91
CA ALA A 194 -16.07 -6.99 2.88
C ALA A 194 -15.53 -5.93 3.85
N PHE A 195 -15.17 -4.76 3.34
CA PHE A 195 -14.76 -3.64 4.17
C PHE A 195 -15.87 -3.22 5.16
N LEU A 196 -17.11 -3.01 4.68
CA LEU A 196 -18.24 -2.64 5.54
C LEU A 196 -18.50 -3.67 6.64
N ARG A 197 -18.36 -4.96 6.33
CA ARG A 197 -18.51 -6.04 7.32
C ARG A 197 -17.37 -6.05 8.34
N ASN A 198 -16.14 -5.81 7.91
CA ASN A 198 -14.98 -5.68 8.82
C ASN A 198 -15.14 -4.44 9.71
N PHE A 199 -15.59 -3.33 9.16
CA PHE A 199 -15.88 -2.12 9.92
C PHE A 199 -16.97 -2.34 10.97
N ALA A 200 -18.07 -3.00 10.58
CA ALA A 200 -19.18 -3.32 11.50
C ALA A 200 -18.77 -4.24 12.67
N ARG A 201 -17.72 -5.07 12.49
CA ARG A 201 -17.14 -5.91 13.55
C ARG A 201 -16.03 -5.22 14.35
N GLY A 202 -15.65 -3.99 13.99
CA GLY A 202 -14.54 -3.28 14.60
C GLY A 202 -13.16 -3.78 14.19
N GLU A 203 -13.06 -4.62 13.16
CA GLU A 203 -11.80 -5.13 12.63
C GLU A 203 -11.13 -4.12 11.69
N ALA A 204 -11.91 -3.35 10.94
CA ALA A 204 -11.44 -2.20 10.21
C ALA A 204 -11.76 -0.92 10.98
N TYR A 205 -10.81 0.02 11.04
CA TYR A 205 -10.97 1.26 11.79
C TYR A 205 -10.17 2.41 11.17
N LEU A 206 -10.66 3.63 11.41
CA LEU A 206 -10.01 4.87 10.99
C LEU A 206 -9.23 5.45 12.16
N GLN A 207 -7.97 5.80 11.96
CA GLN A 207 -7.15 6.41 13.01
C GLN A 207 -6.20 7.46 12.41
N GLU A 208 -6.08 8.59 13.11
CA GLU A 208 -4.99 9.52 12.87
C GLU A 208 -3.75 9.02 13.63
N ALA A 209 -2.69 8.75 12.90
CA ALA A 209 -1.47 8.17 13.45
C ALA A 209 -0.24 8.60 12.65
N PRO A 210 0.96 8.50 13.26
CA PRO A 210 2.22 8.58 12.54
C PRO A 210 2.28 7.50 11.47
N THR A 211 2.44 7.93 10.22
CA THR A 211 2.36 7.05 9.05
C THR A 211 3.62 7.21 8.21
N LEU A 212 4.22 6.10 7.78
CA LEU A 212 5.28 6.10 6.78
C LEU A 212 4.72 6.61 5.46
N TRP A 213 5.39 7.59 4.90
CA TRP A 213 4.88 8.40 3.81
C TRP A 213 5.90 8.61 2.70
N ASP A 214 5.53 8.29 1.47
CA ASP A 214 6.33 8.66 0.31
C ASP A 214 5.97 10.08 -0.13
N VAL A 215 6.93 10.99 -0.03
CA VAL A 215 6.75 12.41 -0.34
C VAL A 215 6.68 12.73 -1.83
N THR A 216 7.09 11.79 -2.69
CA THR A 216 7.05 11.94 -4.14
C THR A 216 5.67 11.57 -4.67
N PHE A 217 5.16 10.44 -4.23
CA PHE A 217 3.84 9.95 -4.62
C PHE A 217 2.72 10.43 -3.71
N GLN A 218 3.08 11.08 -2.60
CA GLN A 218 2.16 11.60 -1.58
C GLN A 218 1.15 10.55 -1.12
N THR A 219 1.67 9.40 -0.69
CA THR A 219 0.86 8.27 -0.25
C THR A 219 1.47 7.57 0.96
N ALA A 220 0.60 6.99 1.77
CA ALA A 220 0.97 6.09 2.84
C ALA A 220 1.60 4.80 2.28
N VAL A 221 2.56 4.24 3.02
CA VAL A 221 3.29 3.03 2.66
C VAL A 221 3.12 1.99 3.76
N ALA A 222 2.63 0.81 3.40
CA ALA A 222 2.47 -0.30 4.34
C ALA A 222 3.80 -1.03 4.58
N GLN A 223 3.88 -1.80 5.68
CA GLN A 223 5.07 -2.57 6.04
C GLN A 223 5.55 -3.49 4.91
N ALA A 224 4.64 -4.06 4.14
CA ALA A 224 4.95 -4.97 3.03
C ALA A 224 5.65 -4.29 1.83
N GLU A 225 5.52 -2.96 1.73
CA GLU A 225 6.04 -2.16 0.61
C GLU A 225 7.38 -1.48 0.95
N LEU A 226 7.92 -1.77 2.14
CA LEU A 226 9.19 -1.17 2.60
C LEU A 226 10.39 -1.88 2.01
N GLU A 227 11.34 -1.09 1.56
CA GLU A 227 12.67 -1.53 1.18
C GLU A 227 13.72 -0.75 1.98
N ALA A 228 14.56 -1.47 2.72
CA ALA A 228 15.68 -0.86 3.42
C ALA A 228 16.88 -0.71 2.48
N ARG A 229 17.40 0.52 2.32
CA ARG A 229 18.54 0.84 1.46
C ARG A 229 19.60 1.59 2.24
N ASP A 230 20.86 1.39 1.86
CA ASP A 230 21.95 2.23 2.35
C ASP A 230 21.78 3.67 1.88
N TYR A 231 21.79 4.60 2.82
CA TYR A 231 21.62 6.02 2.54
C TYR A 231 22.74 6.83 3.19
N ALA A 232 23.42 7.64 2.38
CA ALA A 232 24.47 8.52 2.84
C ALA A 232 23.91 9.67 3.69
N GLY A 233 24.57 9.96 4.80
CA GLY A 233 24.23 11.04 5.71
C GLY A 233 25.45 11.56 6.43
N ALA A 234 25.23 12.40 7.43
CA ALA A 234 26.29 12.84 8.33
C ALA A 234 25.74 13.00 9.75
N TYR A 235 26.52 12.64 10.74
CA TYR A 235 26.25 12.98 12.14
C TYR A 235 26.64 14.43 12.41
N HIS A 236 25.74 15.16 13.02
CA HIS A 236 25.93 16.52 13.49
C HIS A 236 25.91 16.48 15.01
N ARG A 237 27.01 16.91 15.64
CA ARG A 237 27.07 17.03 17.09
C ARG A 237 26.59 18.40 17.51
N VAL A 238 25.52 18.44 18.31
CA VAL A 238 24.76 19.66 18.61
C VAL A 238 24.61 19.83 20.12
N ASN A 239 24.85 21.03 20.63
CA ASN A 239 24.67 21.39 22.03
C ASN A 239 23.23 21.81 22.30
N PHE A 240 22.63 21.26 23.36
CA PHE A 240 21.40 21.73 24.01
C PHE A 240 21.75 22.39 25.32
N HIS A 241 21.03 23.44 25.70
CA HIS A 241 21.32 24.24 26.89
C HIS A 241 20.53 23.77 28.09
N ARG A 242 21.18 23.56 29.23
CA ARG A 242 20.51 23.13 30.47
C ARG A 242 19.80 24.33 31.09
N SER A 243 18.53 24.14 31.45
CA SER A 243 17.73 25.20 32.09
C SER A 243 18.26 25.50 33.49
N ALA A 244 18.61 26.75 33.75
CA ALA A 244 19.14 27.20 35.04
C ALA A 244 18.11 27.04 36.18
N ASP A 245 16.82 27.20 35.87
CA ASP A 245 15.72 27.21 36.87
C ASP A 245 15.38 25.79 37.40
N ALA A 246 15.84 24.73 36.75
CA ALA A 246 15.62 23.33 37.14
C ALA A 246 16.76 22.72 37.97
N GLY A 247 17.56 23.56 38.65
CA GLY A 247 18.72 23.11 39.42
C GLY A 247 19.92 22.76 38.56
N GLY A 248 19.92 23.16 37.29
CA GLY A 248 21.04 23.01 36.37
C GLY A 248 22.11 24.10 36.59
N ASP A 249 23.34 23.78 36.20
CA ASP A 249 24.51 24.68 36.31
C ASP A 249 24.67 25.63 35.11
N GLY A 250 23.66 25.70 34.21
CA GLY A 250 23.71 26.49 32.99
C GLY A 250 24.66 25.92 31.93
N GLY A 251 25.02 24.62 32.07
CA GLY A 251 25.91 23.94 31.13
C GLY A 251 25.20 23.50 29.84
N VAL A 252 25.93 22.79 29.01
CA VAL A 252 25.41 22.23 27.77
C VAL A 252 25.46 20.69 27.82
N VAL A 253 24.53 20.07 27.10
CA VAL A 253 24.58 18.63 26.81
C VAL A 253 24.64 18.43 25.30
N ALA A 254 25.54 17.59 24.84
CA ALA A 254 25.72 17.34 23.41
C ALA A 254 24.98 16.08 22.98
N ILE A 255 24.29 16.19 21.85
CA ILE A 255 23.69 15.04 21.14
C ILE A 255 24.35 14.85 19.79
N GLU A 256 24.16 13.69 19.18
CA GLU A 256 24.50 13.47 17.76
C GLU A 256 23.24 13.11 16.98
N THR A 257 22.99 13.84 15.88
CA THR A 257 21.82 13.60 15.03
C THR A 257 22.20 13.58 13.55
N THR A 258 21.55 12.73 12.78
CA THR A 258 21.62 12.75 11.31
C THR A 258 20.54 13.64 10.68
N ARG A 259 19.63 14.18 11.50
CA ARG A 259 18.47 14.96 11.06
C ARG A 259 18.35 16.31 11.81
N PRO A 260 19.33 17.22 11.68
CA PRO A 260 19.27 18.51 12.37
C PRO A 260 18.06 19.37 11.93
N GLU A 261 17.51 19.15 10.73
CA GLU A 261 16.29 19.80 10.25
C GLU A 261 15.06 19.53 11.14
N LEU A 262 15.11 18.52 12.00
CA LEU A 262 14.03 18.18 12.94
C LEU A 262 14.18 18.84 14.32
N ILE A 263 15.24 19.58 14.60
CA ILE A 263 15.40 20.29 15.89
C ILE A 263 14.17 21.15 16.25
N PRO A 264 13.49 21.86 15.30
CA PRO A 264 12.27 22.61 15.64
C PRO A 264 11.09 21.74 16.10
N SER A 265 11.13 20.43 15.86
CA SER A 265 10.09 19.47 16.27
C SER A 265 10.47 18.62 17.48
N VAL A 266 11.61 18.90 18.13
CA VAL A 266 12.08 18.12 19.28
C VAL A 266 11.08 18.17 20.44
N VAL A 267 10.85 17.01 21.09
CA VAL A 267 9.91 16.85 22.19
C VAL A 267 10.54 16.34 23.47
N ALA A 268 11.69 15.66 23.36
CA ALA A 268 12.46 15.18 24.52
C ALA A 268 13.91 14.87 24.12
N LEU A 269 14.82 14.87 25.10
CA LEU A 269 16.08 14.12 25.00
C LEU A 269 15.93 12.82 25.81
N ILE A 270 16.39 11.69 25.23
CA ILE A 270 16.19 10.36 25.80
C ILE A 270 17.53 9.67 25.99
N ALA A 271 17.77 9.07 27.16
CA ALA A 271 18.93 8.23 27.44
C ALA A 271 18.50 6.93 28.12
N HIS A 272 19.38 5.93 28.10
CA HIS A 272 19.13 4.68 28.79
C HIS A 272 19.13 4.90 30.32
N PRO A 273 18.22 4.29 31.09
CA PRO A 273 18.14 4.48 32.54
C PRO A 273 19.43 4.08 33.29
N ASP A 274 20.19 3.13 32.75
CA ASP A 274 21.45 2.66 33.33
C ASP A 274 22.67 3.46 32.88
N ASP A 275 22.49 4.49 32.05
CA ASP A 275 23.60 5.34 31.61
C ASP A 275 23.94 6.39 32.69
N GLU A 276 24.96 6.09 33.49
CA GLU A 276 25.40 6.93 34.61
C GLU A 276 25.74 8.37 34.18
N ARG A 277 26.10 8.60 32.91
CA ARG A 277 26.43 9.93 32.37
C ARG A 277 25.26 10.90 32.42
N TYR A 278 24.03 10.38 32.34
CA TYR A 278 22.82 11.18 32.18
C TYR A 278 21.80 11.02 33.31
N GLN A 279 22.04 10.14 34.27
CA GLN A 279 21.11 9.91 35.41
C GLN A 279 20.76 11.19 36.17
N SER A 280 21.73 12.11 36.34
CA SER A 280 21.49 13.39 37.02
C SER A 280 20.64 14.38 36.22
N LEU A 281 20.38 14.09 34.94
CA LEU A 281 19.59 14.93 34.07
C LEU A 281 18.12 14.48 33.98
N PHE A 282 17.81 13.25 34.37
CA PHE A 282 16.44 12.76 34.29
C PHE A 282 15.49 13.59 35.15
N GLY A 283 14.38 14.02 34.54
CA GLY A 283 13.40 14.90 35.16
C GLY A 283 13.76 16.39 35.12
N THR A 284 14.91 16.75 34.55
CA THR A 284 15.24 18.17 34.25
C THR A 284 14.81 18.55 32.86
N THR A 285 14.94 19.84 32.51
CA THR A 285 14.66 20.37 31.18
C THR A 285 15.91 20.93 30.52
N VAL A 286 15.92 20.91 29.20
CA VAL A 286 16.91 21.56 28.35
C VAL A 286 16.22 22.39 27.29
N THR A 287 16.94 23.39 26.77
CA THR A 287 16.44 24.25 25.69
C THR A 287 17.14 23.90 24.38
N SER A 288 16.36 23.73 23.32
CA SER A 288 16.91 23.46 22.00
C SER A 288 17.67 24.66 21.44
N PRO A 289 18.81 24.43 20.76
CA PRO A 289 19.56 25.50 20.12
C PRO A 289 18.75 26.15 19.00
N VAL A 290 19.04 27.41 18.69
CA VAL A 290 18.43 28.22 17.63
C VAL A 290 16.94 28.52 17.89
N PHE A 291 16.13 27.53 18.31
CA PHE A 291 14.68 27.65 18.46
C PHE A 291 14.22 27.93 19.89
N GLY A 292 15.05 27.72 20.89
CA GLY A 292 14.70 28.03 22.29
C GLY A 292 13.53 27.23 22.86
N VAL A 293 13.23 26.06 22.31
CA VAL A 293 12.14 25.18 22.77
C VAL A 293 12.59 24.40 23.99
N GLU A 294 11.87 24.54 25.09
CA GLU A 294 12.12 23.77 26.31
C GLU A 294 11.54 22.36 26.21
N ILE A 295 12.35 21.34 26.56
CA ILE A 295 12.01 19.93 26.48
C ILE A 295 12.56 19.15 27.67
N PRO A 296 11.90 18.07 28.13
CA PRO A 296 12.39 17.21 29.21
C PRO A 296 13.53 16.30 28.79
N VAL A 297 14.35 15.90 29.76
CA VAL A 297 15.27 14.78 29.65
C VAL A 297 14.68 13.58 30.37
N VAL A 298 14.44 12.48 29.63
CA VAL A 298 13.74 11.31 30.13
C VAL A 298 14.53 10.03 29.91
N ALA A 299 14.25 9.00 30.73
CA ALA A 299 14.87 7.70 30.63
C ALA A 299 14.01 6.73 29.81
N HIS A 300 14.63 5.94 28.93
CA HIS A 300 13.95 4.85 28.24
C HIS A 300 14.91 3.74 27.83
N HIS A 301 14.52 2.48 28.04
CA HIS A 301 15.38 1.31 27.81
C HIS A 301 15.72 1.01 26.34
N LEU A 302 15.01 1.60 25.38
CA LEU A 302 15.33 1.50 23.95
C LEU A 302 16.42 2.49 23.50
N ALA A 303 16.89 3.39 24.38
CA ALA A 303 18.04 4.23 24.06
C ALA A 303 19.33 3.42 24.12
N GLU A 304 20.17 3.53 23.10
CA GLU A 304 21.43 2.78 22.99
C GLU A 304 22.58 3.59 23.57
N MET A 305 23.21 3.12 24.68
CA MET A 305 24.27 3.84 25.38
C MET A 305 25.53 4.08 24.54
N ASP A 306 25.79 3.19 23.58
CA ASP A 306 27.00 3.21 22.74
C ASP A 306 26.78 3.93 21.39
N LYS A 307 25.57 4.42 21.11
CA LYS A 307 25.24 5.09 19.86
C LYS A 307 25.40 6.60 19.99
N GLY A 308 26.33 7.17 19.24
CA GLY A 308 26.64 8.59 19.32
C GLY A 308 27.07 9.02 20.70
N THR A 309 26.38 9.99 21.30
CA THR A 309 26.64 10.41 22.69
C THR A 309 25.93 9.54 23.73
N GLY A 310 25.02 8.63 23.33
CA GLY A 310 24.14 7.90 24.22
C GLY A 310 22.89 8.70 24.65
N LEU A 311 22.85 10.02 24.34
CA LEU A 311 21.70 10.89 24.52
C LEU A 311 21.09 11.19 23.16
N VAL A 312 19.82 10.85 22.96
CA VAL A 312 19.15 10.89 21.67
C VAL A 312 18.06 11.96 21.67
N MET A 313 17.99 12.70 20.58
CA MET A 313 16.94 13.66 20.32
C MET A 313 15.69 12.91 19.80
N CYS A 314 14.59 12.95 20.54
CA CYS A 314 13.28 12.49 20.07
C CYS A 314 12.53 13.64 19.40
N CYS A 315 12.19 13.45 18.14
CA CYS A 315 11.37 14.37 17.35
C CYS A 315 10.10 13.66 16.94
N THR A 316 8.97 14.30 16.96
CA THR A 316 7.75 13.71 16.43
C THR A 316 7.60 14.08 14.93
N PHE A 317 7.96 13.25 13.93
CA PHE A 317 8.50 11.91 14.06
C PHE A 317 9.77 11.81 13.20
N GLY A 318 10.90 11.45 13.80
CA GLY A 318 12.18 11.32 13.10
C GLY A 318 12.39 9.91 12.49
N ASP A 319 12.02 8.89 13.27
CA ASP A 319 12.06 7.48 12.87
C ASP A 319 11.00 6.66 13.64
N LEU A 320 10.99 5.33 13.44
CA LEU A 320 10.02 4.44 14.10
C LEU A 320 10.27 4.31 15.62
N THR A 321 11.50 4.54 16.07
CA THR A 321 11.82 4.53 17.51
C THR A 321 11.20 5.74 18.19
N ASP A 322 11.23 6.90 17.53
CA ASP A 322 10.57 8.13 17.99
C ASP A 322 9.06 7.91 18.18
N VAL A 323 8.41 7.15 17.26
CA VAL A 323 6.98 6.80 17.38
C VAL A 323 6.71 5.92 18.61
N THR A 324 7.63 5.00 18.93
CA THR A 324 7.52 4.16 20.14
C THR A 324 7.66 5.02 21.39
N TRP A 325 8.68 5.86 21.48
CA TRP A 325 8.88 6.77 22.60
C TRP A 325 7.73 7.76 22.79
N TRP A 326 7.25 8.34 21.70
CA TRP A 326 6.09 9.22 21.73
C TRP A 326 4.89 8.55 22.40
N ARG A 327 4.60 7.30 22.03
CA ARG A 327 3.46 6.55 22.55
C ARG A 327 3.65 6.13 24.00
N GLU A 328 4.81 5.55 24.34
CA GLU A 328 5.08 5.00 25.67
C GLU A 328 5.29 6.10 26.72
N LEU A 329 5.89 7.20 26.33
CA LEU A 329 6.16 8.34 27.22
C LEU A 329 5.07 9.43 27.15
N ASN A 330 4.02 9.23 26.35
CA ASN A 330 2.94 10.20 26.13
C ASN A 330 3.45 11.60 25.79
N LEU A 331 4.40 11.67 24.85
CA LEU A 331 5.00 12.94 24.42
C LEU A 331 4.05 13.75 23.52
N PRO A 332 4.20 15.08 23.43
CA PRO A 332 3.38 15.90 22.56
C PRO A 332 3.67 15.61 21.06
N VAL A 333 2.71 15.96 20.19
CA VAL A 333 2.91 15.89 18.74
C VAL A 333 3.40 17.26 18.23
N ARG A 334 4.58 17.28 17.60
CA ARG A 334 5.20 18.48 16.99
C ARG A 334 5.65 18.17 15.59
N THR A 335 4.73 18.12 14.62
CA THR A 335 5.04 17.82 13.22
C THR A 335 5.46 19.08 12.48
N VAL A 336 6.61 19.08 11.81
CA VAL A 336 7.10 20.19 10.98
C VAL A 336 7.22 19.82 9.50
N ILE A 337 7.09 18.54 9.13
CA ILE A 337 7.14 18.08 7.75
C ILE A 337 5.73 17.81 7.25
N GLY A 338 5.37 18.43 6.13
CA GLY A 338 4.10 18.23 5.45
C GLY A 338 4.12 17.01 4.50
N ARG A 339 2.96 16.68 3.96
CA ARG A 339 2.78 15.55 3.01
C ARG A 339 3.58 15.71 1.71
N ASP A 340 3.96 16.93 1.34
CA ASP A 340 4.81 17.24 0.19
C ASP A 340 6.31 17.09 0.49
N GLY A 341 6.68 16.63 1.69
CA GLY A 341 8.07 16.49 2.15
C GLY A 341 8.79 17.81 2.39
N ARG A 342 8.03 18.88 2.59
CA ARG A 342 8.55 20.20 2.88
C ARG A 342 8.18 20.61 4.30
N LEU A 343 8.98 21.50 4.88
CA LEU A 343 8.63 22.11 6.15
C LEU A 343 7.36 22.94 5.99
N LEU A 344 6.51 22.92 7.02
CA LEU A 344 5.22 23.61 7.02
C LEU A 344 5.41 25.11 6.70
N ARG A 345 4.50 25.66 5.91
CA ARG A 345 4.52 27.07 5.49
C ARG A 345 4.01 28.01 6.57
N GLU A 346 3.25 27.48 7.53
CA GLU A 346 2.79 28.20 8.70
C GLU A 346 3.70 27.89 9.88
N THR A 347 3.98 28.92 10.71
CA THR A 347 4.77 28.72 11.93
C THR A 347 3.92 27.92 12.92
N PRO A 348 4.39 26.72 13.35
CA PRO A 348 3.69 25.95 14.38
C PRO A 348 3.54 26.73 15.69
N GLU A 349 2.46 26.48 16.44
CA GLU A 349 2.13 27.19 17.66
C GLU A 349 3.26 27.18 18.70
N TRP A 350 3.93 26.03 18.89
CA TRP A 350 5.06 25.90 19.84
C TRP A 350 6.33 26.65 19.40
N LEU A 351 6.38 27.19 18.18
CA LEU A 351 7.43 28.05 17.66
C LEU A 351 6.98 29.54 17.52
N ALA A 352 5.78 29.88 17.96
CA ALA A 352 5.21 31.22 17.83
C ALA A 352 5.78 32.21 18.86
N HIS A 353 7.02 32.01 19.29
CA HIS A 353 7.75 32.91 20.22
C HIS A 353 9.16 33.21 19.69
N GLU A 354 9.75 34.31 20.08
CA GLU A 354 11.13 34.61 19.74
C GLU A 354 12.12 33.86 20.65
N PRO A 355 13.25 33.34 20.11
CA PRO A 355 13.74 33.53 18.73
C PRO A 355 13.20 32.50 17.72
N ALA A 356 12.37 31.53 18.13
CA ALA A 356 11.92 30.44 17.32
C ALA A 356 11.17 30.87 16.05
N ALA A 357 10.28 31.86 16.18
CA ALA A 357 9.47 32.35 15.06
C ALA A 357 10.36 32.91 13.92
N THR A 358 11.33 33.75 14.27
CA THR A 358 12.30 34.32 13.30
C THR A 358 13.14 33.19 12.66
N ALA A 359 13.65 32.24 13.44
CA ALA A 359 14.45 31.14 12.92
C ALA A 359 13.63 30.23 11.99
N TYR A 360 12.35 30.00 12.28
CA TYR A 360 11.50 29.14 11.47
C TYR A 360 11.08 29.78 10.14
N GLU A 361 11.00 31.13 10.05
CA GLU A 361 10.74 31.82 8.77
C GLU A 361 11.72 31.39 7.67
N GLU A 362 13.00 31.18 8.04
CA GLU A 362 14.02 30.70 7.10
C GLU A 362 13.82 29.26 6.65
N LEU A 363 12.95 28.49 7.31
CA LEU A 363 12.72 27.07 7.00
C LEU A 363 11.43 26.82 6.20
N LYS A 364 10.48 27.73 6.24
CA LYS A 364 9.14 27.57 5.64
C LYS A 364 9.19 27.13 4.18
N GLY A 365 8.50 26.04 3.86
CA GLY A 365 8.38 25.48 2.51
C GLY A 365 9.67 24.91 1.92
N LYS A 366 10.79 24.88 2.66
CA LYS A 366 12.03 24.22 2.22
C LYS A 366 11.86 22.70 2.24
N THR A 367 12.58 22.01 1.36
CA THR A 367 12.72 20.57 1.44
C THR A 367 13.53 20.19 2.69
N THR A 368 13.41 18.96 3.17
CA THR A 368 14.22 18.46 4.30
C THR A 368 15.73 18.66 4.06
N PHE A 369 16.20 18.51 2.82
CA PHE A 369 17.60 18.76 2.46
C PHE A 369 17.98 20.24 2.64
N SER A 370 17.25 21.17 2.02
CA SER A 370 17.54 22.61 2.10
C SER A 370 17.32 23.17 3.52
N ALA A 371 16.38 22.60 4.27
CA ALA A 371 16.17 22.96 5.67
C ALA A 371 17.34 22.50 6.56
N ARG A 372 17.89 21.30 6.30
CA ARG A 372 19.09 20.80 6.98
C ARG A 372 20.26 21.74 6.81
N GLU A 373 20.53 22.18 5.58
CA GLU A 373 21.59 23.14 5.30
C GLU A 373 21.40 24.45 6.07
N ALA A 374 20.15 24.97 6.10
CA ALA A 374 19.83 26.21 6.81
C ALA A 374 20.01 26.05 8.33
N VAL A 375 19.52 24.95 8.93
CA VAL A 375 19.68 24.70 10.37
C VAL A 375 21.14 24.51 10.74
N VAL A 376 21.93 23.79 9.93
CA VAL A 376 23.38 23.62 10.17
C VAL A 376 24.11 24.97 10.12
N ALA A 377 23.74 25.86 9.20
CA ALA A 377 24.28 27.22 9.15
C ALA A 377 23.95 28.03 10.42
N ALA A 378 22.70 27.99 10.87
CA ALA A 378 22.27 28.66 12.10
C ALA A 378 22.95 28.09 13.36
N LEU A 379 23.15 26.76 13.44
CA LEU A 379 23.90 26.12 14.53
C LEU A 379 25.39 26.51 14.55
N ARG A 380 25.99 26.77 13.39
CA ARG A 380 27.37 27.31 13.33
C ARG A 380 27.42 28.74 13.83
N GLU A 381 26.48 29.56 13.43
CA GLU A 381 26.39 30.97 13.83
C GLU A 381 26.15 31.11 15.35
N SER A 382 25.29 30.29 15.94
CA SER A 382 25.04 30.28 17.39
C SER A 382 26.19 29.66 18.20
N GLY A 383 27.10 28.91 17.56
CA GLY A 383 28.17 28.18 18.23
C GLY A 383 27.74 26.83 18.82
N ASP A 384 26.54 26.36 18.50
CA ASP A 384 25.98 25.11 19.02
C ASP A 384 26.32 23.88 18.15
N LEU A 385 26.89 24.06 16.95
CA LEU A 385 27.45 22.96 16.17
C LEU A 385 28.87 22.67 16.68
N VAL A 386 29.10 21.45 17.19
CA VAL A 386 30.39 21.02 17.72
C VAL A 386 31.21 20.29 16.65
N GLY A 387 32.20 20.94 16.13
CA GLY A 387 33.06 20.38 15.08
C GLY A 387 32.42 20.33 13.71
N GLU A 388 32.99 19.57 12.79
CA GLU A 388 32.42 19.36 11.46
C GLU A 388 31.57 18.08 11.42
N PRO A 389 30.51 18.06 10.61
CA PRO A 389 29.67 16.88 10.44
C PRO A 389 30.47 15.65 9.98
N THR A 390 30.27 14.52 10.63
CA THR A 390 30.98 13.26 10.32
C THR A 390 30.15 12.42 9.35
N PRO A 391 30.66 12.12 8.14
CA PRO A 391 29.96 11.30 7.17
C PRO A 391 29.59 9.91 7.72
N THR A 392 28.41 9.42 7.39
CA THR A 392 27.92 8.10 7.79
C THR A 392 27.07 7.47 6.70
N GLN A 393 26.90 6.16 6.76
CA GLN A 393 25.90 5.42 6.00
C GLN A 393 24.95 4.74 6.97
N ARG A 394 23.68 4.78 6.68
CA ARG A 394 22.64 4.14 7.49
C ARG A 394 21.61 3.45 6.63
N MET A 395 21.07 2.34 7.12
CA MET A 395 19.88 1.73 6.55
C MET A 395 18.70 2.68 6.75
N THR A 396 18.00 2.98 5.66
CA THR A 396 16.85 3.89 5.66
C THR A 396 15.72 3.27 4.87
N ASN A 397 14.50 3.43 5.33
CA ASN A 397 13.32 2.89 4.66
C ASN A 397 12.95 3.74 3.45
N PHE A 398 12.71 3.06 2.36
CA PHE A 398 12.17 3.59 1.11
C PHE A 398 10.86 2.86 0.79
N TYR A 399 10.01 3.49 0.04
CA TYR A 399 9.01 2.78 -0.72
C TYR A 399 9.70 1.96 -1.82
N GLU A 400 9.34 0.70 -2.03
CA GLU A 400 10.00 -0.18 -3.02
C GLU A 400 10.07 0.42 -4.43
N LYS A 401 9.11 1.29 -4.79
CA LYS A 401 9.02 2.00 -6.07
C LYS A 401 9.46 3.45 -5.99
N GLY A 402 9.90 3.92 -4.82
CA GLY A 402 10.31 5.29 -4.54
C GLY A 402 11.82 5.50 -4.60
N ASP A 403 12.23 6.73 -4.91
CA ASP A 403 13.65 7.13 -5.00
C ASP A 403 14.10 8.01 -3.82
N LYS A 404 13.20 8.33 -2.91
CA LYS A 404 13.48 9.14 -1.73
C LYS A 404 13.22 8.37 -0.44
N PRO A 405 13.97 8.67 0.62
CA PRO A 405 13.64 8.16 1.94
C PRO A 405 12.21 8.52 2.34
N LEU A 406 11.55 7.59 3.04
CA LEU A 406 10.23 7.85 3.60
C LEU A 406 10.33 8.85 4.76
N GLU A 407 9.34 9.71 4.84
CA GLU A 407 9.09 10.56 6.01
C GLU A 407 7.99 9.95 6.87
N ILE A 408 7.87 10.40 8.12
CA ILE A 408 6.75 10.05 8.97
C ILE A 408 5.88 11.30 9.14
N VAL A 409 4.63 11.20 8.72
CA VAL A 409 3.64 12.30 8.82
C VAL A 409 2.42 11.84 9.60
N ALA A 410 1.80 12.73 10.35
CA ALA A 410 0.52 12.46 10.99
C ALA A 410 -0.58 12.52 9.92
N THR A 411 -1.22 11.40 9.66
CA THR A 411 -2.32 11.29 8.71
C THR A 411 -3.40 10.37 9.23
N ARG A 412 -4.64 10.63 8.81
CA ARG A 412 -5.76 9.75 9.09
C ARG A 412 -5.80 8.67 8.03
N GLN A 413 -5.77 7.38 8.48
CA GLN A 413 -5.66 6.22 7.62
C GLN A 413 -6.58 5.10 8.10
N TRP A 414 -7.01 4.25 7.16
CA TRP A 414 -7.74 3.02 7.45
C TRP A 414 -6.78 1.87 7.74
N TYR A 415 -7.11 1.12 8.80
CA TYR A 415 -6.35 -0.04 9.26
C TYR A 415 -7.26 -1.25 9.41
N ILE A 416 -6.66 -2.44 9.29
CA ILE A 416 -7.28 -3.73 9.65
C ILE A 416 -6.40 -4.41 10.70
N HIS A 417 -7.01 -4.98 11.75
CA HIS A 417 -6.32 -5.82 12.72
C HIS A 417 -5.74 -7.07 12.04
N ASN A 418 -4.43 -7.26 12.17
CA ASN A 418 -3.71 -8.36 11.51
C ASN A 418 -2.76 -9.13 12.44
N GLY A 419 -2.88 -8.97 13.75
CA GLY A 419 -1.98 -9.60 14.72
C GLY A 419 -0.69 -8.84 14.98
N GLY A 420 -0.45 -7.69 14.33
CA GLY A 420 0.73 -6.87 14.60
C GLY A 420 0.73 -6.27 16.02
N ARG A 421 -0.44 -5.94 16.53
CA ARG A 421 -0.66 -5.46 17.90
C ARG A 421 -1.29 -6.51 18.81
N ASP A 422 -1.93 -7.53 18.25
CA ASP A 422 -2.57 -8.62 18.97
C ASP A 422 -1.70 -9.88 18.94
N ALA A 423 -1.03 -10.16 20.06
CA ALA A 423 -0.15 -11.32 20.18
C ALA A 423 -0.93 -12.66 20.15
N ALA A 424 -2.19 -12.67 20.59
CA ALA A 424 -3.01 -13.88 20.58
C ALA A 424 -3.42 -14.23 19.14
N LEU A 425 -3.92 -13.25 18.37
CA LEU A 425 -4.21 -13.42 16.96
C LEU A 425 -2.96 -13.85 16.17
N ARG A 426 -1.80 -13.23 16.43
CA ARG A 426 -0.53 -13.60 15.78
C ARG A 426 -0.15 -15.06 16.07
N ALA A 427 -0.29 -15.50 17.31
CA ALA A 427 -0.01 -16.89 17.69
C ALA A 427 -0.97 -17.87 16.97
N GLU A 428 -2.25 -17.55 16.90
CA GLU A 428 -3.24 -18.34 16.18
C GLU A 428 -2.92 -18.43 14.68
N MET A 429 -2.52 -17.32 14.03
CA MET A 429 -2.09 -17.33 12.62
C MET A 429 -0.91 -18.28 12.40
N ILE A 430 0.10 -18.29 13.28
CA ILE A 430 1.25 -19.21 13.20
C ILE A 430 0.79 -20.66 13.36
N GLU A 431 -0.12 -20.95 14.29
CA GLU A 431 -0.68 -22.28 14.48
C GLU A 431 -1.45 -22.75 13.25
N ARG A 432 -2.32 -21.91 12.69
CA ARG A 432 -3.04 -22.19 11.42
C ARG A 432 -2.10 -22.41 10.24
N GLY A 433 -1.00 -21.67 10.18
CA GLY A 433 0.04 -21.88 9.18
C GLY A 433 0.68 -23.27 9.23
N ALA A 434 0.66 -23.94 10.39
CA ALA A 434 1.16 -25.30 10.54
C ALA A 434 0.22 -26.37 9.95
N GLU A 435 -1.06 -26.05 9.74
CA GLU A 435 -2.05 -26.94 9.10
C GLU A 435 -1.89 -26.99 7.58
N ILE A 436 -1.14 -26.06 6.99
CA ILE A 436 -0.93 -25.94 5.54
C ILE A 436 0.19 -26.91 5.11
N GLN A 437 -0.04 -27.64 4.02
CA GLN A 437 1.00 -28.43 3.39
C GLN A 437 1.89 -27.52 2.52
N TRP A 438 3.06 -27.15 3.03
CA TRP A 438 4.03 -26.31 2.34
C TRP A 438 4.84 -27.10 1.32
N VAL A 439 4.92 -26.60 0.07
CA VAL A 439 5.72 -27.20 -1.01
C VAL A 439 6.56 -26.12 -1.69
N PRO A 440 7.90 -26.17 -1.56
CA PRO A 440 8.70 -27.03 -0.68
C PRO A 440 8.52 -26.67 0.81
N ALA A 441 8.79 -27.62 1.70
CA ALA A 441 8.51 -27.49 3.14
C ALA A 441 9.15 -26.26 3.81
N HIS A 442 10.32 -25.81 3.32
CA HIS A 442 11.03 -24.65 3.88
C HIS A 442 10.28 -23.32 3.68
N MET A 443 9.28 -23.26 2.81
CA MET A 443 8.47 -22.04 2.61
C MET A 443 7.66 -21.69 3.87
N LYS A 444 7.43 -22.66 4.77
CA LYS A 444 6.83 -22.37 6.08
C LYS A 444 7.64 -21.34 6.88
N HIS A 445 8.96 -21.36 6.81
CA HIS A 445 9.81 -20.39 7.53
C HIS A 445 9.58 -18.95 7.04
N ARG A 446 9.27 -18.77 5.75
CA ARG A 446 8.93 -17.44 5.24
C ARG A 446 7.62 -16.91 5.83
N TYR A 447 6.63 -17.78 5.93
CA TYR A 447 5.35 -17.44 6.56
C TYR A 447 5.54 -17.12 8.05
N ASP A 448 6.22 -18.01 8.80
CA ASP A 448 6.45 -17.82 10.23
C ASP A 448 7.23 -16.53 10.52
N ASN A 449 8.27 -16.23 9.72
CA ASN A 449 9.05 -15.00 9.85
C ASN A 449 8.22 -13.76 9.53
N TRP A 450 7.36 -13.83 8.49
CA TRP A 450 6.49 -12.72 8.13
C TRP A 450 5.47 -12.42 9.23
N VAL A 451 4.71 -13.44 9.66
CA VAL A 451 3.71 -13.29 10.72
C VAL A 451 4.36 -12.88 12.04
N GLY A 452 5.50 -13.50 12.40
CA GLY A 452 6.26 -13.16 13.60
C GLY A 452 6.84 -11.74 13.59
N GLY A 453 7.12 -11.20 12.40
CA GLY A 453 7.67 -9.85 12.17
C GLY A 453 6.63 -8.73 12.06
N LEU A 454 5.33 -9.04 12.17
CA LEU A 454 4.28 -8.00 12.17
C LEU A 454 4.43 -7.11 13.41
N ASN A 455 4.51 -5.79 13.19
CA ASN A 455 4.75 -4.79 14.23
C ASN A 455 3.64 -3.73 14.37
N GLY A 456 2.59 -3.81 13.55
CA GLY A 456 1.45 -2.91 13.57
C GLY A 456 0.28 -3.49 12.78
N ASP A 457 -0.88 -2.87 12.89
CA ASP A 457 -2.04 -3.25 12.10
C ASP A 457 -1.84 -2.89 10.63
N TRP A 458 -2.53 -3.60 9.74
CA TRP A 458 -2.35 -3.41 8.31
C TRP A 458 -3.00 -2.11 7.84
N LEU A 459 -2.18 -1.18 7.35
CA LEU A 459 -2.60 0.06 6.71
C LEU A 459 -3.12 -0.26 5.32
N ILE A 460 -4.42 -0.02 5.08
CA ILE A 460 -5.11 -0.40 3.85
C ILE A 460 -5.56 0.78 2.99
N SER A 461 -5.38 2.02 3.42
CA SER A 461 -5.72 3.20 2.61
C SER A 461 -4.55 3.69 1.78
N ARG A 462 -4.85 4.12 0.56
CA ARG A 462 -3.89 4.70 -0.39
C ARG A 462 -4.46 5.97 -0.98
N GLN A 463 -3.63 7.00 -1.07
CA GLN A 463 -3.96 8.28 -1.67
C GLN A 463 -3.72 8.17 -3.18
N ARG A 464 -4.63 7.45 -3.84
CA ARG A 464 -4.62 7.18 -5.28
C ARG A 464 -5.95 7.59 -5.91
N PHE A 465 -5.95 7.76 -7.21
CA PHE A 465 -7.12 8.21 -7.97
C PHE A 465 -7.85 7.05 -8.64
N PHE A 466 -7.10 6.00 -8.99
CA PHE A 466 -7.61 4.81 -9.68
C PHE A 466 -7.48 3.57 -8.80
N GLY A 467 -8.60 3.07 -8.31
CA GLY A 467 -8.69 1.95 -7.38
C GLY A 467 -10.09 1.82 -6.82
N ILE A 468 -10.29 0.90 -5.89
CA ILE A 468 -11.58 0.70 -5.21
C ILE A 468 -11.71 1.71 -4.07
N PRO A 469 -12.65 2.67 -4.12
CA PRO A 469 -12.82 3.67 -3.09
C PRO A 469 -13.39 3.06 -1.80
N PHE A 470 -13.04 3.65 -0.65
CA PHE A 470 -13.71 3.35 0.61
C PHE A 470 -15.16 3.84 0.55
N PRO A 471 -16.17 2.99 0.80
CA PRO A 471 -17.58 3.37 0.69
C PRO A 471 -18.05 4.15 1.93
N VAL A 472 -17.43 5.32 2.17
CA VAL A 472 -17.62 6.10 3.39
C VAL A 472 -17.72 7.58 3.09
N TRP A 473 -18.65 8.27 3.75
CA TRP A 473 -18.74 9.73 3.81
C TRP A 473 -18.74 10.18 5.27
N TYR A 474 -18.39 11.44 5.48
CA TYR A 474 -18.38 12.08 6.79
C TYR A 474 -19.34 13.26 6.79
N PRO A 475 -20.30 13.36 7.74
CA PRO A 475 -21.13 14.54 7.86
C PRO A 475 -20.27 15.74 8.27
N LEU A 476 -20.59 16.90 7.74
CA LEU A 476 -19.94 18.16 8.08
C LEU A 476 -20.77 18.93 9.10
N ASP A 477 -20.12 19.47 10.10
CA ASP A 477 -20.75 20.31 11.11
C ASP A 477 -21.09 21.73 10.60
N GLN A 478 -21.46 22.64 11.49
CA GLN A 478 -21.77 24.04 11.16
C GLN A 478 -20.57 24.84 10.66
N ASP A 479 -19.36 24.44 11.04
CA ASP A 479 -18.10 25.08 10.66
C ASP A 479 -17.48 24.41 9.42
N GLY A 480 -18.10 23.33 8.93
CA GLY A 480 -17.64 22.53 7.78
C GLY A 480 -16.58 21.51 8.14
N GLU A 481 -16.40 21.21 9.43
CA GLU A 481 -15.45 20.19 9.90
C GLU A 481 -16.08 18.78 9.84
N PRO A 482 -15.33 17.76 9.35
CA PRO A 482 -15.84 16.40 9.23
C PRO A 482 -15.95 15.68 10.58
N ASP A 483 -17.11 15.08 10.84
CA ASP A 483 -17.31 14.16 11.95
C ASP A 483 -16.86 12.75 11.57
N TYR A 484 -15.60 12.43 11.83
CA TYR A 484 -15.01 11.13 11.57
C TYR A 484 -15.48 10.03 12.53
N ALA A 485 -16.09 10.39 13.66
CA ALA A 485 -16.59 9.42 14.64
C ALA A 485 -17.91 8.79 14.21
N HIS A 486 -18.69 9.50 13.37
CA HIS A 486 -20.01 9.05 12.93
C HIS A 486 -20.11 9.02 11.38
N PRO A 487 -19.35 8.13 10.71
CA PRO A 487 -19.35 8.06 9.26
C PRO A 487 -20.71 7.62 8.69
N LEU A 488 -21.04 8.15 7.52
CA LEU A 488 -22.21 7.76 6.74
C LEU A 488 -21.83 6.57 5.84
N LEU A 489 -22.61 5.50 5.88
CA LEU A 489 -22.33 4.26 5.16
C LEU A 489 -23.47 3.91 4.20
N PRO A 490 -23.19 3.33 3.02
CA PRO A 490 -24.21 2.82 2.10
C PRO A 490 -24.78 1.50 2.62
N ARG A 491 -25.94 1.12 2.12
CA ARG A 491 -26.45 -0.24 2.26
C ARG A 491 -25.73 -1.18 1.28
N GLU A 492 -25.55 -2.45 1.64
CA GLU A 492 -24.89 -3.43 0.75
C GLU A 492 -25.52 -3.54 -0.65
N ALA A 493 -26.82 -3.24 -0.76
CA ALA A 493 -27.55 -3.28 -2.03
C ALA A 493 -27.23 -2.07 -2.96
N GLU A 494 -26.59 -1.05 -2.46
CA GLU A 494 -26.21 0.17 -3.20
C GLU A 494 -24.80 0.09 -3.79
N LEU A 495 -24.03 -0.92 -3.39
CA LEU A 495 -22.66 -1.12 -3.86
C LEU A 495 -22.60 -1.56 -5.34
N PRO A 496 -21.60 -1.14 -6.09
CA PRO A 496 -20.48 -0.27 -5.66
C PRO A 496 -20.86 1.21 -5.61
N VAL A 497 -20.16 1.97 -4.76
CA VAL A 497 -20.27 3.43 -4.69
C VAL A 497 -18.89 4.09 -4.77
N ASP A 498 -18.83 5.31 -5.29
CA ASP A 498 -17.64 6.16 -5.24
C ASP A 498 -17.97 7.45 -4.45
N PRO A 499 -17.52 7.58 -3.20
CA PRO A 499 -17.80 8.76 -2.39
C PRO A 499 -17.29 10.09 -2.96
N SER A 500 -16.38 10.05 -3.94
CA SER A 500 -15.92 11.27 -4.61
C SER A 500 -16.92 11.80 -5.64
N THR A 501 -17.83 10.97 -6.13
CA THR A 501 -18.85 11.32 -7.14
C THR A 501 -20.29 11.08 -6.68
N ASP A 502 -20.50 10.19 -5.72
CA ASP A 502 -21.81 9.81 -5.23
C ASP A 502 -22.15 10.54 -3.91
N ALA A 503 -23.40 10.93 -3.74
CA ALA A 503 -23.89 11.48 -2.48
C ALA A 503 -24.44 10.36 -1.57
N PRO A 504 -24.23 10.44 -0.24
CA PRO A 504 -24.81 9.46 0.68
C PRO A 504 -26.32 9.63 0.81
N ASN A 505 -26.99 8.58 1.27
CA ASN A 505 -28.44 8.60 1.49
C ASN A 505 -28.87 9.79 2.36
N GLY A 506 -29.89 10.53 1.90
CA GLY A 506 -30.43 11.70 2.60
C GLY A 506 -29.74 13.01 2.26
N TYR A 507 -28.72 12.99 1.41
CA TYR A 507 -28.03 14.18 0.91
C TYR A 507 -28.15 14.31 -0.61
N THR A 508 -27.87 15.51 -1.10
CA THR A 508 -27.77 15.82 -2.54
C THR A 508 -26.39 16.34 -2.87
N GLU A 509 -25.93 16.20 -4.12
CA GLU A 509 -24.57 16.53 -4.53
C GLU A 509 -24.18 18.00 -4.27
N ASP A 510 -25.14 18.90 -4.30
CA ASP A 510 -24.93 20.33 -4.00
C ASP A 510 -24.57 20.61 -2.54
N GLN A 511 -24.70 19.63 -1.63
CA GLN A 511 -24.30 19.72 -0.22
C GLN A 511 -22.85 19.25 0.02
N ARG A 512 -22.19 18.71 -0.98
CA ARG A 512 -20.79 18.24 -0.88
C ARG A 512 -19.87 19.41 -0.48
N GLY A 513 -19.06 19.23 0.57
CA GLY A 513 -18.09 20.18 1.06
C GLY A 513 -18.68 21.46 1.68
N LYS A 514 -19.97 21.47 2.00
CA LYS A 514 -20.64 22.63 2.63
C LYS A 514 -20.99 22.33 4.10
N PRO A 515 -21.06 23.35 4.96
CA PRO A 515 -21.58 23.19 6.31
C PRO A 515 -22.92 22.45 6.33
N HIS A 516 -23.09 21.52 7.27
CA HIS A 516 -24.23 20.60 7.37
C HIS A 516 -24.42 19.66 6.14
N GLY A 517 -23.43 19.58 5.28
CA GLY A 517 -23.39 18.66 4.17
C GLY A 517 -22.55 17.42 4.48
N PHE A 518 -21.76 16.98 3.51
CA PHE A 518 -20.91 15.80 3.65
C PHE A 518 -19.58 15.94 2.90
N LEU A 519 -18.61 15.14 3.31
CA LEU A 519 -17.35 14.93 2.60
C LEU A 519 -17.21 13.42 2.30
N GLY A 520 -16.86 13.04 1.07
CA GLY A 520 -16.51 11.66 0.73
C GLY A 520 -15.08 11.32 1.19
N ASP A 521 -14.86 10.07 1.59
CA ASP A 521 -13.50 9.58 1.83
C ASP A 521 -12.71 9.66 0.51
N PRO A 522 -11.53 10.32 0.48
CA PRO A 522 -10.78 10.52 -0.75
C PRO A 522 -9.91 9.33 -1.13
N ASP A 523 -9.73 8.38 -0.23
CA ASP A 523 -8.77 7.30 -0.37
C ASP A 523 -9.35 6.09 -1.10
N VAL A 524 -8.47 5.30 -1.69
CA VAL A 524 -8.81 3.98 -2.25
C VAL A 524 -8.18 2.88 -1.41
N MET A 525 -8.77 1.68 -1.48
CA MET A 525 -8.23 0.51 -0.78
C MET A 525 -6.93 0.06 -1.42
N ASP A 526 -6.02 -0.42 -0.58
CA ASP A 526 -4.83 -1.17 -1.02
C ASP A 526 -5.24 -2.33 -1.94
N THR A 527 -4.54 -2.47 -3.06
CA THR A 527 -4.80 -3.53 -4.04
C THR A 527 -4.79 -4.92 -3.41
N TRP A 528 -3.87 -5.19 -2.48
CA TRP A 528 -3.82 -6.47 -1.77
C TRP A 528 -5.04 -6.72 -0.89
N ALA A 529 -5.60 -5.69 -0.26
CA ALA A 529 -6.85 -5.81 0.49
C ALA A 529 -8.03 -6.15 -0.44
N CYS A 530 -8.06 -5.57 -1.65
CA CYS A 530 -9.06 -5.89 -2.65
C CYS A 530 -8.91 -7.31 -3.19
N LEU A 531 -7.68 -7.75 -3.49
CA LEU A 531 -7.38 -9.07 -4.06
C LEU A 531 -7.86 -10.23 -3.18
N LEU A 532 -7.69 -10.11 -1.86
CA LEU A 532 -8.15 -11.13 -0.91
C LEU A 532 -9.66 -11.41 -1.00
N TYR A 533 -10.45 -10.45 -1.45
CA TYR A 533 -11.90 -10.55 -1.54
C TYR A 533 -12.42 -10.81 -2.96
N THR A 534 -11.62 -10.56 -3.99
CA THR A 534 -12.03 -10.60 -5.39
C THR A 534 -11.50 -11.81 -6.14
N SER A 535 -10.44 -12.45 -5.65
CA SER A 535 -9.88 -13.66 -6.24
C SER A 535 -10.93 -14.77 -6.28
N PRO A 536 -11.41 -15.21 -7.45
CA PRO A 536 -12.47 -16.21 -7.53
C PRO A 536 -11.96 -17.56 -7.03
N SER A 537 -12.68 -18.13 -6.09
CA SER A 537 -12.36 -19.43 -5.52
C SER A 537 -13.60 -20.33 -5.52
N PRO A 538 -13.48 -21.64 -5.70
CA PRO A 538 -14.60 -22.57 -5.47
C PRO A 538 -15.17 -22.48 -4.06
N ARG A 539 -14.45 -21.88 -3.11
CA ARG A 539 -14.91 -21.60 -1.75
C ARG A 539 -15.91 -20.45 -1.67
N ASP A 540 -15.96 -19.53 -2.65
CA ASP A 540 -16.81 -18.36 -2.62
C ASP A 540 -18.30 -18.74 -2.53
N GLY A 541 -18.72 -19.84 -3.15
CA GLY A 541 -20.06 -20.39 -3.00
C GLY A 541 -20.38 -20.98 -1.63
N LEU A 542 -19.34 -21.27 -0.81
CA LEU A 542 -19.47 -21.84 0.54
C LEU A 542 -19.34 -20.76 1.63
N LEU A 543 -18.60 -19.68 1.39
CA LEU A 543 -18.46 -18.56 2.33
C LEU A 543 -19.79 -17.88 2.61
N SER A 544 -20.75 -17.90 1.66
CA SER A 544 -22.10 -17.44 1.90
C SER A 544 -22.91 -18.35 2.85
N ARG A 545 -22.38 -19.52 3.21
CA ARG A 545 -23.00 -20.51 4.11
C ARG A 545 -22.21 -20.78 5.38
N MET A 546 -21.04 -20.18 5.55
CA MET A 546 -20.32 -20.28 6.82
C MET A 546 -21.01 -19.38 7.85
N PRO A 547 -21.28 -19.89 9.07
CA PRO A 547 -21.73 -19.04 10.15
C PRO A 547 -20.65 -17.99 10.44
N SER A 548 -21.06 -16.79 10.83
CA SER A 548 -20.22 -15.65 11.20
C SER A 548 -19.31 -15.89 12.42
N SER A 549 -19.03 -17.13 12.77
CA SER A 549 -18.20 -17.56 13.91
C SER A 549 -17.11 -18.57 13.49
N ALA A 550 -16.67 -18.57 12.23
CA ALA A 550 -15.52 -19.38 11.81
C ALA A 550 -14.47 -18.51 11.13
#